data_422ff5fd67c603229f179e5d659df2e4
#
_entry.id   422ff5fd67c603229f179e5d659df2e4
#
_cell.length_a   1.000
_cell.length_b   1.000
_cell.length_c   1.000
_cell.angle_alpha   90.00
_cell.angle_beta   90.00
_cell.angle_gamma   90.00
#
_symmetry.space_group_name_H-M   'P 1'
#
loop_
_entity.id
_entity.type
_entity.pdbx_description
1 polymer ?
#
loop_
_entity_poly.entity_id
_entity_poly.type
_entity_poly.pdbx_seq_one_letter_code
_entity_poly.pdbx_strand_id
1 'polypeptide(L)'
;MKTSWQSTTGQMLKSCPLLRSNLPMRQLILDLLPESPPSLDNFVAGGNAETLTLFTEWLAGTRVDTSFCLWGEAGSGRSHLLQASGFAYIDAAIDPTLKRAPSTGQLAVDHVEMLNDAGQIALFNHFNRLKMASGMLLTAADQPPAHLALREDLRTRLGSGLICRLQPLSDTEKAEALAAQAKERALKLTPELIDYLMRHAPRDMRTLSSIMVALDQYTLEQKRVVTLPLLRELLQSPQG
;
A
#
# COMPACT_ATOMS: atom_id res chain seq x y z
N MET A 1 49.28 -31.57 -50.41
CA MET A 1 49.25 -30.15 -50.81
C MET A 1 49.07 -29.32 -49.56
N LYS A 2 50.11 -28.58 -49.22
CA LYS A 2 50.20 -27.71 -48.05
C LYS A 2 49.50 -26.38 -48.38
N THR A 3 48.63 -25.89 -47.55
CA THR A 3 48.29 -24.47 -47.52
C THR A 3 48.19 -23.98 -46.09
N SER A 4 49.02 -23.04 -45.83
CA SER A 4 49.40 -22.33 -44.66
C SER A 4 48.29 -21.49 -44.08
N TRP A 5 48.16 -21.55 -42.73
CA TRP A 5 47.49 -20.53 -41.95
C TRP A 5 48.50 -19.48 -41.50
N GLN A 6 48.37 -18.28 -42.02
CA GLN A 6 49.08 -17.14 -41.45
C GLN A 6 48.17 -16.41 -40.47
N SER A 7 48.69 -16.31 -39.27
CA SER A 7 48.26 -15.49 -38.18
C SER A 7 48.26 -13.99 -38.54
N THR A 8 47.17 -13.31 -38.24
CA THR A 8 47.19 -11.87 -38.09
C THR A 8 46.62 -11.53 -36.70
N THR A 9 47.57 -11.49 -35.77
CA THR A 9 47.37 -10.91 -34.43
C THR A 9 47.59 -9.40 -34.57
N GLY A 10 46.71 -8.60 -34.05
CA GLY A 10 47.07 -7.24 -33.69
C GLY A 10 46.08 -6.16 -34.10
N GLN A 11 45.66 -5.46 -33.06
CA GLN A 11 45.01 -4.14 -33.07
C GLN A 11 43.50 -4.09 -33.31
N MET A 12 42.76 -3.94 -32.22
CA MET A 12 42.07 -2.72 -31.80
C MET A 12 41.15 -2.96 -30.64
N LEU A 13 41.76 -3.11 -29.46
CA LEU A 13 41.07 -2.75 -28.21
C LEU A 13 41.32 -1.27 -27.94
N LYS A 14 40.61 -0.40 -28.62
CA LYS A 14 40.56 1.01 -28.26
C LYS A 14 39.12 1.43 -28.02
N SER A 15 38.89 1.80 -26.76
CA SER A 15 37.85 2.70 -26.29
C SER A 15 36.41 2.31 -26.59
N CYS A 16 35.86 1.45 -25.72
CA CYS A 16 34.49 1.62 -25.34
C CYS A 16 34.45 2.84 -24.43
N PRO A 17 33.92 4.00 -24.82
CA PRO A 17 33.63 5.04 -23.87
C PRO A 17 32.51 4.47 -23.01
N LEU A 18 32.84 4.22 -21.74
CA LEU A 18 31.85 4.13 -20.67
C LEU A 18 30.94 5.34 -20.87
N LEU A 19 29.79 5.13 -21.52
CA LEU A 19 28.65 6.01 -21.45
C LEU A 19 28.34 6.11 -19.95
N ARG A 20 28.93 7.12 -19.31
CA ARG A 20 28.33 7.74 -18.15
C ARG A 20 26.98 8.25 -18.66
N SER A 21 25.98 7.41 -18.59
CA SER A 21 24.61 7.83 -18.72
C SER A 21 24.35 8.76 -17.53
N ASN A 22 24.54 10.06 -17.76
CA ASN A 22 23.85 11.10 -17.01
C ASN A 22 22.36 10.99 -17.37
N LEU A 23 21.76 9.86 -17.10
CA LEU A 23 20.32 9.80 -16.92
C LEU A 23 20.04 10.70 -15.72
N PRO A 24 19.17 11.71 -15.86
CA PRO A 24 18.86 12.57 -14.75
C PRO A 24 18.35 11.69 -13.63
N MET A 25 19.00 11.74 -12.46
CA MET A 25 18.72 10.98 -11.25
C MET A 25 17.24 11.06 -10.81
N ARG A 26 16.50 11.98 -11.38
CA ARG A 26 15.08 12.27 -11.27
C ARG A 26 14.14 11.12 -11.67
N GLN A 27 14.44 10.39 -12.74
CA GLN A 27 13.60 9.30 -13.24
C GLN A 27 13.79 8.02 -12.44
N LEU A 28 15.01 7.81 -11.89
CA LEU A 28 15.35 6.60 -11.13
C LEU A 28 14.64 6.48 -9.78
N ILE A 29 14.28 7.57 -9.11
CA ILE A 29 13.70 7.49 -7.75
C ILE A 29 12.18 7.36 -7.80
N LEU A 30 11.49 7.99 -8.74
CA LEU A 30 10.04 7.82 -8.90
C LEU A 30 9.66 6.47 -9.53
N ASP A 31 10.48 5.95 -10.45
CA ASP A 31 10.31 4.61 -11.05
C ASP A 31 10.86 3.48 -10.16
N LEU A 32 11.66 3.81 -9.15
CA LEU A 32 12.28 2.89 -8.20
C LEU A 32 11.77 3.05 -6.77
N LEU A 33 10.64 3.77 -6.54
CA LEU A 33 10.00 3.72 -5.23
C LEU A 33 9.63 2.24 -4.97
N PRO A 34 10.37 1.49 -4.13
CA PRO A 34 9.99 0.13 -3.82
C PRO A 34 8.65 0.22 -3.10
N GLU A 35 7.60 -0.22 -3.75
CA GLU A 35 6.32 -0.40 -3.09
C GLU A 35 6.53 -1.49 -2.03
N SER A 36 6.72 -1.07 -0.80
CA SER A 36 6.61 -2.02 0.31
C SER A 36 5.17 -2.52 0.33
N PRO A 37 4.92 -3.82 0.10
CA PRO A 37 3.57 -4.34 0.10
C PRO A 37 2.89 -4.00 1.43
N PRO A 38 1.59 -3.69 1.44
CA PRO A 38 0.85 -3.46 2.67
C PRO A 38 0.98 -4.66 3.62
N SER A 39 1.38 -4.38 4.85
CA SER A 39 1.49 -5.35 5.94
C SER A 39 0.98 -4.72 7.24
N LEU A 40 0.70 -5.54 8.24
CA LEU A 40 0.32 -5.05 9.57
C LEU A 40 1.48 -4.30 10.23
N ASP A 41 2.72 -4.74 9.97
CA ASP A 41 3.92 -4.14 10.56
C ASP A 41 4.21 -2.73 10.04
N ASN A 42 3.82 -2.43 8.78
CA ASN A 42 4.03 -1.11 8.20
C ASN A 42 2.76 -0.22 8.24
N PHE A 43 1.71 -0.67 8.95
CA PHE A 43 0.52 0.13 9.19
C PHE A 43 0.75 1.12 10.36
N VAL A 44 0.55 2.39 10.09
CA VAL A 44 0.61 3.44 11.13
C VAL A 44 -0.75 3.56 11.79
N ALA A 45 -0.87 3.11 13.03
CA ALA A 45 -2.15 3.05 13.73
C ALA A 45 -2.71 4.45 14.07
N GLY A 46 -1.86 5.41 14.50
CA GLY A 46 -2.34 6.69 15.01
C GLY A 46 -3.44 6.50 16.05
N GLY A 47 -4.54 7.23 15.92
CA GLY A 47 -5.74 7.09 16.77
C GLY A 47 -6.51 5.77 16.59
N ASN A 48 -6.08 4.85 15.70
CA ASN A 48 -6.79 3.61 15.38
C ASN A 48 -6.27 2.37 16.15
N ALA A 49 -5.50 2.55 17.23
CA ALA A 49 -4.85 1.44 17.95
C ALA A 49 -5.85 0.39 18.45
N GLU A 50 -7.00 0.80 18.95
CA GLU A 50 -8.05 -0.11 19.40
C GLU A 50 -8.65 -0.91 18.23
N THR A 51 -8.96 -0.24 17.12
CA THR A 51 -9.44 -0.90 15.89
C THR A 51 -8.43 -1.91 15.37
N LEU A 52 -7.13 -1.56 15.37
CA LEU A 52 -6.06 -2.46 14.93
C LEU A 52 -5.95 -3.68 15.85
N THR A 53 -6.08 -3.51 17.16
CA THR A 53 -6.09 -4.63 18.11
C THR A 53 -7.26 -5.57 17.83
N LEU A 54 -8.48 -5.05 17.69
CA LEU A 54 -9.65 -5.85 17.34
C LEU A 54 -9.49 -6.57 16.01
N PHE A 55 -8.92 -5.90 15.02
CA PHE A 55 -8.67 -6.46 13.71
C PHE A 55 -7.67 -7.63 13.75
N THR A 56 -6.56 -7.47 14.48
CA THR A 56 -5.56 -8.52 14.65
C THR A 56 -6.08 -9.72 15.42
N GLU A 57 -6.86 -9.52 16.49
CA GLU A 57 -7.54 -10.58 17.22
C GLU A 57 -8.52 -11.35 16.32
N TRP A 58 -9.30 -10.64 15.50
CA TRP A 58 -10.22 -11.25 14.57
C TRP A 58 -9.48 -12.07 13.50
N LEU A 59 -8.40 -11.54 12.90
CA LEU A 59 -7.57 -12.28 11.94
C LEU A 59 -6.94 -13.53 12.55
N ALA A 60 -6.57 -13.49 13.82
CA ALA A 60 -6.04 -14.65 14.55
C ALA A 60 -7.10 -15.73 14.86
N GLY A 61 -8.38 -15.48 14.51
CA GLY A 61 -9.47 -16.43 14.77
C GLY A 61 -9.87 -16.53 16.24
N THR A 62 -9.46 -15.60 17.09
CA THR A 62 -9.86 -15.55 18.52
C THR A 62 -11.28 -15.06 18.72
N ARG A 63 -11.93 -14.58 17.66
CA ARG A 63 -13.32 -14.11 17.64
C ARG A 63 -14.17 -14.96 16.72
N VAL A 64 -15.44 -15.10 17.07
CA VAL A 64 -16.41 -15.94 16.34
C VAL A 64 -17.14 -15.22 15.20
N ASP A 65 -16.88 -13.92 15.02
CA ASP A 65 -17.56 -13.11 14.01
C ASP A 65 -17.10 -13.50 12.60
N THR A 66 -18.05 -13.82 11.73
CA THR A 66 -17.78 -14.18 10.33
C THR A 66 -17.33 -12.98 9.50
N SER A 67 -17.79 -11.77 9.81
CA SER A 67 -17.50 -10.57 9.03
C SER A 67 -16.89 -9.46 9.88
N PHE A 68 -15.95 -8.74 9.26
CA PHE A 68 -15.37 -7.51 9.77
C PHE A 68 -15.54 -6.41 8.70
N CYS A 69 -16.17 -5.31 9.07
CA CYS A 69 -16.38 -4.16 8.20
C CYS A 69 -15.55 -2.97 8.70
N LEU A 70 -14.60 -2.54 7.88
CA LEU A 70 -13.85 -1.29 8.08
C LEU A 70 -14.54 -0.16 7.32
N TRP A 71 -14.80 0.95 7.97
CA TRP A 71 -15.34 2.11 7.28
C TRP A 71 -14.61 3.39 7.68
N GLY A 72 -14.65 4.41 6.82
CA GLY A 72 -13.99 5.68 7.10
C GLY A 72 -13.71 6.49 5.83
N GLU A 73 -13.13 7.65 6.00
CA GLU A 73 -12.80 8.56 4.91
C GLU A 73 -11.66 8.04 4.02
N ALA A 74 -11.52 8.60 2.83
CA ALA A 74 -10.38 8.31 1.96
C ALA A 74 -9.05 8.62 2.69
N GLY A 75 -8.06 7.75 2.50
CA GLY A 75 -6.75 7.87 3.17
C GLY A 75 -6.72 7.40 4.62
N SER A 76 -7.80 6.84 5.18
CA SER A 76 -7.81 6.27 6.54
C SER A 76 -7.05 4.94 6.70
N GLY A 77 -6.62 4.31 5.59
CA GLY A 77 -5.85 3.06 5.62
C GLY A 77 -6.69 1.79 5.44
N ARG A 78 -7.97 1.90 5.07
CA ARG A 78 -8.86 0.74 4.81
C ARG A 78 -8.26 -0.26 3.85
N SER A 79 -7.93 0.17 2.63
CA SER A 79 -7.34 -0.68 1.57
C SER A 79 -6.02 -1.30 2.01
N HIS A 80 -5.23 -0.58 2.81
CA HIS A 80 -3.99 -1.10 3.38
C HIS A 80 -4.27 -2.31 4.28
N LEU A 81 -5.18 -2.21 5.24
CA LEU A 81 -5.52 -3.32 6.14
C LEU A 81 -6.16 -4.48 5.40
N LEU A 82 -7.00 -4.22 4.39
CA LEU A 82 -7.58 -5.28 3.56
C LEU A 82 -6.48 -6.08 2.84
N GLN A 83 -5.53 -5.40 2.22
CA GLN A 83 -4.41 -6.05 1.53
C GLN A 83 -3.45 -6.74 2.52
N ALA A 84 -3.21 -6.13 3.68
CA ALA A 84 -2.38 -6.69 4.75
C ALA A 84 -2.98 -7.95 5.41
N SER A 85 -4.28 -8.20 5.26
CA SER A 85 -4.95 -9.35 5.86
C SER A 85 -4.49 -10.71 5.30
N GLY A 86 -3.88 -10.74 4.10
CA GLY A 86 -3.54 -11.96 3.39
C GLY A 86 -4.73 -12.68 2.75
N PHE A 87 -5.95 -12.11 2.81
CA PHE A 87 -7.15 -12.66 2.17
C PHE A 87 -7.13 -12.42 0.66
N ALA A 88 -7.94 -13.18 -0.07
CA ALA A 88 -8.17 -12.88 -1.49
C ALA A 88 -8.81 -11.49 -1.62
N TYR A 89 -8.03 -10.55 -2.13
CA TYR A 89 -8.42 -9.14 -2.21
C TYR A 89 -9.09 -8.81 -3.55
N ILE A 90 -10.23 -8.14 -3.47
CA ILE A 90 -10.94 -7.59 -4.64
C ILE A 90 -11.31 -6.14 -4.36
N ASP A 91 -11.02 -5.28 -5.30
CA ASP A 91 -11.49 -3.90 -5.33
C ASP A 91 -12.77 -3.82 -6.18
N ALA A 92 -13.90 -3.51 -5.55
CA ALA A 92 -15.19 -3.38 -6.23
C ALA A 92 -15.24 -2.18 -7.19
N ALA A 93 -14.36 -1.20 -7.04
CA ALA A 93 -14.22 -0.13 -8.03
C ALA A 93 -13.68 -0.65 -9.38
N ILE A 94 -12.90 -1.76 -9.36
CA ILE A 94 -12.33 -2.40 -10.55
C ILE A 94 -13.22 -3.57 -11.01
N ASP A 95 -13.71 -4.39 -10.08
CA ASP A 95 -14.61 -5.53 -10.36
C ASP A 95 -15.91 -5.39 -9.56
N PRO A 96 -16.85 -4.54 -10.00
CA PRO A 96 -18.11 -4.30 -9.29
C PRO A 96 -19.07 -5.50 -9.30
N THR A 97 -18.73 -6.56 -10.00
CA THR A 97 -19.52 -7.81 -10.10
C THR A 97 -18.97 -8.95 -9.27
N LEU A 98 -17.78 -8.80 -8.68
CA LEU A 98 -17.04 -9.83 -7.95
C LEU A 98 -16.81 -11.14 -8.75
N LYS A 99 -16.66 -11.06 -10.08
CA LYS A 99 -16.42 -12.24 -10.93
C LYS A 99 -15.12 -12.96 -10.60
N ARG A 100 -14.14 -12.25 -10.05
CA ARG A 100 -12.83 -12.79 -9.67
C ARG A 100 -12.81 -13.37 -8.26
N ALA A 101 -13.92 -13.29 -7.52
CA ALA A 101 -13.97 -13.80 -6.16
C ALA A 101 -13.78 -15.33 -6.15
N PRO A 102 -12.88 -15.85 -5.30
CA PRO A 102 -12.66 -17.28 -5.19
C PRO A 102 -13.93 -17.97 -4.66
N SER A 103 -14.17 -19.19 -5.09
CA SER A 103 -15.34 -19.97 -4.62
C SER A 103 -15.20 -20.43 -3.17
N THR A 104 -13.99 -20.49 -2.64
CA THR A 104 -13.64 -20.95 -1.28
C THR A 104 -12.56 -20.07 -0.68
N GLY A 105 -12.44 -20.08 0.65
CA GLY A 105 -11.42 -19.34 1.37
C GLY A 105 -11.90 -17.99 1.89
N GLN A 106 -10.97 -17.25 2.45
CA GLN A 106 -11.20 -15.93 3.05
C GLN A 106 -11.22 -14.86 1.96
N LEU A 107 -12.10 -13.87 2.09
CA LEU A 107 -12.32 -12.83 1.09
C LEU A 107 -12.26 -11.44 1.71
N ALA A 108 -11.51 -10.55 1.05
CA ALA A 108 -11.47 -9.12 1.36
C ALA A 108 -12.03 -8.31 0.17
N VAL A 109 -13.08 -7.53 0.40
CA VAL A 109 -13.73 -6.69 -0.62
C VAL A 109 -13.63 -5.23 -0.24
N ASP A 110 -12.92 -4.47 -1.04
CA ASP A 110 -12.79 -3.02 -0.88
C ASP A 110 -13.87 -2.28 -1.68
N HIS A 111 -14.18 -1.05 -1.26
CA HIS A 111 -15.16 -0.17 -1.91
C HIS A 111 -16.52 -0.85 -2.17
N VAL A 112 -17.08 -1.51 -1.14
CA VAL A 112 -18.34 -2.24 -1.30
C VAL A 112 -19.50 -1.37 -1.76
N GLU A 113 -19.42 -0.05 -1.56
CA GLU A 113 -20.36 0.96 -2.10
C GLU A 113 -20.37 1.01 -3.62
N MET A 114 -19.33 0.53 -4.29
CA MET A 114 -19.20 0.49 -5.76
C MET A 114 -19.76 -0.80 -6.39
N LEU A 115 -20.26 -1.73 -5.58
CA LEU A 115 -20.86 -2.96 -6.09
C LEU A 115 -22.15 -2.67 -6.84
N ASN A 116 -22.25 -3.22 -8.05
CA ASN A 116 -23.52 -3.26 -8.78
C ASN A 116 -24.43 -4.38 -8.22
N ASP A 117 -25.67 -4.48 -8.73
CA ASP A 117 -26.65 -5.46 -8.25
C ASP A 117 -26.14 -6.90 -8.29
N ALA A 118 -25.41 -7.27 -9.35
CA ALA A 118 -24.84 -8.61 -9.48
C ALA A 118 -23.75 -8.86 -8.43
N GLY A 119 -22.89 -7.87 -8.17
CA GLY A 119 -21.86 -7.94 -7.14
C GLY A 119 -22.43 -7.99 -5.73
N GLN A 120 -23.51 -7.25 -5.46
CA GLN A 120 -24.20 -7.29 -4.17
C GLN A 120 -24.79 -8.69 -3.91
N ILE A 121 -25.41 -9.31 -4.93
CA ILE A 121 -25.91 -10.70 -4.83
C ILE A 121 -24.73 -11.67 -4.63
N ALA A 122 -23.63 -11.49 -5.36
CA ALA A 122 -22.45 -12.33 -5.23
C ALA A 122 -21.86 -12.22 -3.81
N LEU A 123 -21.69 -11.01 -3.27
CA LEU A 123 -21.17 -10.81 -1.91
C LEU A 123 -22.09 -11.41 -0.84
N PHE A 124 -23.40 -11.26 -0.98
CA PHE A 124 -24.38 -11.90 -0.10
C PHE A 124 -24.22 -13.43 -0.08
N ASN A 125 -24.10 -14.03 -1.27
CA ASN A 125 -23.88 -15.47 -1.40
C ASN A 125 -22.53 -15.92 -0.81
N HIS A 126 -21.47 -15.11 -0.98
CA HIS A 126 -20.18 -15.35 -0.36
C HIS A 126 -20.27 -15.33 1.17
N PHE A 127 -20.91 -14.30 1.73
CA PHE A 127 -21.14 -14.21 3.18
C PHE A 127 -21.78 -15.48 3.73
N ASN A 128 -22.88 -15.94 3.10
CA ASN A 128 -23.61 -17.12 3.57
C ASN A 128 -22.75 -18.39 3.51
N ARG A 129 -21.98 -18.58 2.43
CA ARG A 129 -21.05 -19.70 2.29
C ARG A 129 -19.96 -19.70 3.35
N LEU A 130 -19.33 -18.53 3.55
CA LEU A 130 -18.26 -18.35 4.55
C LEU A 130 -18.81 -18.62 5.96
N LYS A 131 -19.99 -18.12 6.27
CA LYS A 131 -20.65 -18.38 7.55
C LYS A 131 -20.87 -19.89 7.80
N MET A 132 -21.30 -20.65 6.79
CA MET A 132 -21.47 -22.10 6.90
C MET A 132 -20.15 -22.85 7.02
N ALA A 133 -19.08 -22.34 6.44
CA ALA A 133 -17.76 -22.95 6.44
C ALA A 133 -16.83 -22.42 7.56
N SER A 134 -17.36 -21.66 8.51
CA SER A 134 -16.55 -20.94 9.53
C SER A 134 -15.43 -20.10 8.89
N GLY A 135 -15.69 -19.56 7.72
CA GLY A 135 -14.76 -18.65 7.02
C GLY A 135 -14.93 -17.21 7.45
N MET A 136 -14.11 -16.34 6.89
CA MET A 136 -14.01 -14.93 7.26
C MET A 136 -14.22 -14.03 6.05
N LEU A 137 -15.02 -12.96 6.23
CA LEU A 137 -15.26 -11.92 5.23
C LEU A 137 -14.81 -10.57 5.79
N LEU A 138 -13.85 -9.95 5.10
CA LEU A 138 -13.40 -8.60 5.40
C LEU A 138 -13.95 -7.64 4.34
N THR A 139 -14.53 -6.52 4.76
CA THR A 139 -15.07 -5.52 3.84
C THR A 139 -14.63 -4.12 4.22
N ALA A 140 -14.53 -3.24 3.23
CA ALA A 140 -14.29 -1.82 3.47
C ALA A 140 -15.27 -0.95 2.68
N ALA A 141 -15.68 0.17 3.30
CA ALA A 141 -16.63 1.14 2.77
C ALA A 141 -16.28 2.57 3.19
N ASP A 142 -16.81 3.56 2.48
CA ASP A 142 -16.69 4.98 2.85
C ASP A 142 -17.59 5.36 4.03
N GLN A 143 -18.67 4.60 4.26
CA GLN A 143 -19.65 4.81 5.33
C GLN A 143 -19.96 3.50 6.07
N PRO A 144 -20.55 3.58 7.29
CA PRO A 144 -20.97 2.38 7.99
C PRO A 144 -22.08 1.64 7.21
N PRO A 145 -22.17 0.30 7.34
CA PRO A 145 -23.11 -0.52 6.56
C PRO A 145 -24.56 -0.01 6.59
N ALA A 146 -25.01 0.54 7.70
CA ALA A 146 -26.38 1.06 7.83
C ALA A 146 -26.71 2.22 6.86
N HIS A 147 -25.69 2.96 6.42
CA HIS A 147 -25.86 4.13 5.54
C HIS A 147 -25.52 3.86 4.07
N LEU A 148 -25.03 2.67 3.75
CA LEU A 148 -24.69 2.32 2.37
C LEU A 148 -25.95 2.11 1.53
N ALA A 149 -25.90 2.56 0.29
CA ALA A 149 -26.96 2.34 -0.71
C ALA A 149 -26.91 0.91 -1.29
N LEU A 150 -26.87 -0.09 -0.40
CA LEU A 150 -26.86 -1.51 -0.74
C LEU A 150 -28.24 -2.13 -0.51
N ARG A 151 -28.46 -3.30 -1.10
CA ARG A 151 -29.62 -4.15 -0.81
C ARG A 151 -29.72 -4.39 0.69
N GLU A 152 -30.93 -4.38 1.21
CA GLU A 152 -31.19 -4.51 2.65
C GLU A 152 -30.67 -5.83 3.23
N ASP A 153 -30.81 -6.93 2.47
CA ASP A 153 -30.31 -8.25 2.87
C ASP A 153 -28.79 -8.26 3.05
N LEU A 154 -28.03 -7.66 2.13
CA LEU A 154 -26.57 -7.53 2.22
C LEU A 154 -26.17 -6.59 3.34
N ARG A 155 -26.80 -5.41 3.41
CA ARG A 155 -26.54 -4.41 4.47
C ARG A 155 -26.70 -4.99 5.87
N THR A 156 -27.77 -5.77 6.09
CA THR A 156 -28.01 -6.46 7.37
C THR A 156 -26.89 -7.49 7.67
N ARG A 157 -26.41 -8.22 6.64
CA ARG A 157 -25.32 -9.20 6.82
C ARG A 157 -24.00 -8.52 7.17
N LEU A 158 -23.63 -7.47 6.48
CA LEU A 158 -22.41 -6.69 6.78
C LEU A 158 -22.50 -6.05 8.17
N GLY A 159 -23.70 -5.62 8.57
CA GLY A 159 -23.99 -5.05 9.88
C GLY A 159 -24.03 -6.07 11.04
N SER A 160 -24.06 -7.37 10.75
CA SER A 160 -24.15 -8.42 11.81
C SER A 160 -22.80 -8.84 12.40
N GLY A 161 -21.68 -8.39 11.86
CA GLY A 161 -20.34 -8.67 12.35
C GLY A 161 -19.72 -7.48 13.07
N LEU A 162 -18.40 -7.49 13.16
CA LEU A 162 -17.63 -6.37 13.71
C LEU A 162 -17.63 -5.19 12.74
N ILE A 163 -17.93 -4.01 13.24
CA ILE A 163 -17.92 -2.76 12.45
C ILE A 163 -17.00 -1.76 13.15
N CYS A 164 -15.91 -1.39 12.48
CA CYS A 164 -14.95 -0.46 13.05
C CYS A 164 -14.73 0.73 12.12
N ARG A 165 -14.65 1.92 12.71
CA ARG A 165 -14.26 3.13 11.99
C ARG A 165 -12.73 3.25 11.97
N LEU A 166 -12.18 3.56 10.80
CA LEU A 166 -10.81 4.03 10.66
C LEU A 166 -10.79 5.55 10.47
N GLN A 167 -10.01 6.21 11.29
CA GLN A 167 -9.77 7.66 11.19
C GLN A 167 -8.51 7.90 10.36
N PRO A 168 -8.52 8.88 9.44
CA PRO A 168 -7.31 9.28 8.76
C PRO A 168 -6.31 9.87 9.76
N LEU A 169 -5.02 9.63 9.53
CA LEU A 169 -3.97 10.23 10.34
C LEU A 169 -3.98 11.74 10.19
N SER A 170 -3.85 12.46 11.30
CA SER A 170 -3.57 13.88 11.32
C SER A 170 -2.17 14.18 10.76
N ASP A 171 -1.91 15.42 10.36
CA ASP A 171 -0.59 15.81 9.88
C ASP A 171 0.49 15.64 10.95
N THR A 172 0.14 15.82 12.23
CA THR A 172 1.03 15.58 13.36
C THR A 172 1.40 14.09 13.46
N GLU A 173 0.41 13.20 13.44
CA GLU A 173 0.65 11.74 13.49
C GLU A 173 1.47 11.24 12.29
N LYS A 174 1.25 11.81 11.10
CA LYS A 174 2.08 11.51 9.93
C LYS A 174 3.53 11.94 10.12
N ALA A 175 3.76 13.16 10.64
CA ALA A 175 5.11 13.65 10.91
C ALA A 175 5.82 12.81 11.98
N GLU A 176 5.13 12.41 13.04
CA GLU A 176 5.65 11.51 14.07
C GLU A 176 5.99 10.13 13.51
N ALA A 177 5.13 9.58 12.64
CA ALA A 177 5.39 8.31 11.97
C ALA A 177 6.63 8.39 11.06
N LEU A 178 6.79 9.48 10.30
CA LEU A 178 7.99 9.70 9.48
C LEU A 178 9.25 9.83 10.34
N ALA A 179 9.18 10.51 11.47
CA ALA A 179 10.30 10.64 12.42
C ALA A 179 10.68 9.27 13.00
N ALA A 180 9.69 8.45 13.37
CA ALA A 180 9.91 7.09 13.85
C ALA A 180 10.56 6.20 12.78
N GLN A 181 10.03 6.20 11.56
CA GLN A 181 10.60 5.46 10.42
C GLN A 181 12.03 5.89 10.09
N ALA A 182 12.32 7.20 10.17
CA ALA A 182 13.67 7.73 9.98
C ALA A 182 14.64 7.18 11.03
N LYS A 183 14.20 7.16 12.29
CA LYS A 183 15.01 6.64 13.41
C LYS A 183 15.29 5.14 13.25
N GLU A 184 14.30 4.34 12.89
CA GLU A 184 14.46 2.90 12.66
C GLU A 184 15.45 2.59 11.54
N ARG A 185 15.49 3.42 10.49
CA ARG A 185 16.40 3.30 9.35
C ARG A 185 17.75 4.00 9.56
N ALA A 186 17.99 4.57 10.75
CA ALA A 186 19.15 5.41 11.04
C ALA A 186 19.34 6.60 10.06
N LEU A 187 18.25 7.05 9.44
CA LEU A 187 18.24 8.24 8.59
C LEU A 187 18.30 9.51 9.44
N LYS A 188 19.24 10.39 9.12
CA LYS A 188 19.35 11.70 9.76
C LYS A 188 18.39 12.69 9.10
N LEU A 189 17.11 12.62 9.48
CA LEU A 189 16.10 13.59 9.07
C LEU A 189 15.87 14.60 10.19
N THR A 190 16.09 15.87 9.86
CA THR A 190 15.77 16.96 10.80
C THR A 190 14.28 17.31 10.73
N PRO A 191 13.70 17.95 11.76
CA PRO A 191 12.31 18.39 11.73
C PRO A 191 11.98 19.24 10.49
N GLU A 192 12.91 20.09 10.04
CA GLU A 192 12.72 20.94 8.86
C GLU A 192 12.58 20.11 7.56
N LEU A 193 13.27 18.96 7.48
CA LEU A 193 13.18 18.06 6.33
C LEU A 193 11.83 17.33 6.34
N ILE A 194 11.35 16.90 7.50
CA ILE A 194 10.02 16.29 7.66
C ILE A 194 8.93 17.31 7.29
N ASP A 195 9.02 18.54 7.81
CA ASP A 195 8.11 19.63 7.46
C ASP A 195 8.10 19.92 5.95
N TYR A 196 9.28 19.86 5.32
CA TYR A 196 9.38 20.05 3.88
C TYR A 196 8.67 18.92 3.11
N LEU A 197 8.86 17.67 3.51
CA LEU A 197 8.14 16.52 2.94
C LEU A 197 6.63 16.67 3.08
N MET A 198 6.15 17.00 4.27
CA MET A 198 4.72 17.19 4.56
C MET A 198 4.07 18.31 3.73
N ARG A 199 4.83 19.32 3.30
CA ARG A 199 4.32 20.44 2.48
C ARG A 199 4.37 20.18 0.97
N HIS A 200 5.31 19.35 0.50
CA HIS A 200 5.61 19.26 -0.93
C HIS A 200 5.41 17.85 -1.52
N ALA A 201 5.21 16.82 -0.68
CA ALA A 201 4.86 15.48 -1.12
C ALA A 201 3.33 15.23 -1.01
N PRO A 202 2.78 14.25 -1.74
CA PRO A 202 1.43 13.76 -1.51
C PRO A 202 1.26 13.33 -0.04
N ARG A 203 0.15 13.74 0.58
CA ARG A 203 -0.08 13.58 2.03
C ARG A 203 -0.60 12.20 2.43
N ASP A 204 -0.54 11.22 1.54
CA ASP A 204 -0.87 9.85 1.88
C ASP A 204 0.35 9.12 2.47
N MET A 205 0.12 8.29 3.49
CA MET A 205 1.20 7.60 4.20
C MET A 205 1.96 6.60 3.33
N ARG A 206 1.31 6.01 2.32
CA ARG A 206 1.98 5.07 1.39
C ARG A 206 3.09 5.79 0.64
N THR A 207 2.75 6.91 -0.01
CA THR A 207 3.73 7.73 -0.76
C THR A 207 4.83 8.26 0.17
N LEU A 208 4.45 8.79 1.34
CA LEU A 208 5.43 9.29 2.31
C LEU A 208 6.39 8.19 2.78
N SER A 209 5.90 7.00 3.11
CA SER A 209 6.74 5.86 3.50
C SER A 209 7.62 5.35 2.35
N SER A 210 7.11 5.36 1.11
CA SER A 210 7.91 5.00 -0.07
C SER A 210 9.05 5.99 -0.31
N ILE A 211 8.82 7.29 -0.10
CA ILE A 211 9.88 8.31 -0.14
C ILE A 211 10.94 8.03 0.93
N MET A 212 10.53 7.61 2.14
CA MET A 212 11.48 7.26 3.21
C MET A 212 12.38 6.08 2.82
N VAL A 213 11.81 5.05 2.19
CA VAL A 213 12.58 3.90 1.69
C VAL A 213 13.55 4.33 0.59
N ALA A 214 13.13 5.18 -0.36
CA ALA A 214 14.00 5.69 -1.41
C ALA A 214 15.15 6.55 -0.86
N LEU A 215 14.87 7.38 0.15
CA LEU A 215 15.91 8.18 0.83
C LEU A 215 16.93 7.29 1.54
N ASP A 216 16.47 6.21 2.17
CA ASP A 216 17.35 5.24 2.83
C ASP A 216 18.30 4.58 1.80
N GLN A 217 17.77 4.06 0.71
CA GLN A 217 18.55 3.48 -0.37
C GLN A 217 19.57 4.48 -0.94
N TYR A 218 19.13 5.72 -1.21
CA TYR A 218 20.01 6.77 -1.69
C TYR A 218 21.19 7.05 -0.74
N THR A 219 20.90 7.17 0.57
CA THR A 219 21.96 7.44 1.57
C THR A 219 22.96 6.31 1.67
N LEU A 220 22.50 5.06 1.54
CA LEU A 220 23.36 3.87 1.53
C LEU A 220 24.26 3.80 0.28
N GLU A 221 23.69 4.05 -0.90
CA GLU A 221 24.42 3.99 -2.17
C GLU A 221 25.43 5.12 -2.32
N GLN A 222 25.02 6.35 -2.01
CA GLN A 222 25.83 7.54 -2.20
C GLN A 222 26.72 7.89 -1.00
N LYS A 223 26.53 7.23 0.14
CA LYS A 223 27.19 7.54 1.44
C LYS A 223 27.06 9.03 1.80
N ARG A 224 25.91 9.62 1.54
CA ARG A 224 25.60 11.03 1.80
C ARG A 224 24.38 11.17 2.70
N VAL A 225 24.37 12.22 3.51
CA VAL A 225 23.20 12.56 4.33
C VAL A 225 22.11 13.22 3.49
N VAL A 226 20.85 13.06 3.91
CA VAL A 226 19.72 13.75 3.29
C VAL A 226 19.84 15.25 3.58
N THR A 227 19.68 16.05 2.53
CA THR A 227 19.72 17.51 2.61
C THR A 227 18.50 18.13 1.95
N LEU A 228 18.15 19.36 2.34
CA LEU A 228 17.03 20.07 1.74
C LEU A 228 17.14 20.26 0.22
N PRO A 229 18.32 20.59 -0.36
CA PRO A 229 18.49 20.62 -1.81
C PRO A 229 18.16 19.28 -2.48
N LEU A 230 18.59 18.16 -1.88
CA LEU A 230 18.26 16.83 -2.39
C LEU A 230 16.76 16.58 -2.39
N LEU A 231 16.05 16.89 -1.28
CA LEU A 231 14.60 16.74 -1.22
C LEU A 231 13.89 17.62 -2.25
N ARG A 232 14.36 18.86 -2.46
CA ARG A 232 13.83 19.74 -3.50
C ARG A 232 13.99 19.14 -4.88
N GLU A 233 15.16 18.60 -5.17
CA GLU A 233 15.44 17.94 -6.45
C GLU A 233 14.52 16.74 -6.67
N LEU A 234 14.29 15.93 -5.63
CA LEU A 234 13.44 14.74 -5.68
C LEU A 234 11.96 15.08 -5.88
N LEU A 235 11.44 16.13 -5.22
CA LEU A 235 10.02 16.47 -5.21
C LEU A 235 9.61 17.47 -6.31
N GLN A 236 10.55 18.20 -6.91
CA GLN A 236 10.29 19.21 -7.96
C GLN A 236 10.24 18.63 -9.38
N SER A 237 10.19 17.31 -9.55
CA SER A 237 9.99 16.73 -10.89
C SER A 237 8.63 17.16 -11.43
N PRO A 238 8.53 17.82 -12.59
CA PRO A 238 7.26 18.16 -13.19
C PRO A 238 6.53 16.86 -13.53
N GLN A 239 5.29 16.77 -13.10
CA GLN A 239 4.33 15.85 -13.68
C GLN A 239 4.19 16.25 -15.16
N GLY A 240 4.72 15.45 -16.07
CA GLY A 240 4.50 15.53 -17.52
C GLY A 240 3.34 14.65 -17.90
#